data_1874280364f54a0bd6193e63dee93230
#
_entry.id   1874280364f54a0bd6193e63dee93230
#
_cell.length_a   1.000
_cell.length_b   1.000
_cell.length_c   1.000
_cell.angle_alpha   90.00
_cell.angle_beta   90.00
_cell.angle_gamma   90.00
#
_symmetry.space_group_name_H-M   'P 1'
#
loop_
_entity.id
_entity.type
_entity.pdbx_description
1 polymer ?
#
loop_
_entity_poly.entity_id
_entity_poly.type
_entity_poly.pdbx_seq_one_letter_code
_entity_poly.pdbx_strand_id
1 'polypeptide(L)'
;ISRTAENFGYGQDLKIPLAVAKSSFPKGMSQSQLAQASVGQYDVRTTPLQVAMTSAAIANGGVQMKPNMIRSVKTSNLSVLYEFSPEKLRTSTSTKVADQVKQWMVNSVDNGIASGAGVSGVKVAGKTGTAEIGTTGLNNSWFTGFAPADDPKIAIAVVYEDIDVSTGAKLSTNAGKQLFEAVLNK
;
A
#
# COMPACT_ATOMS: atom_id res chain seq x y z
N ILE A 1 -6.96 15.95 -6.18
CA ILE A 1 -7.18 14.53 -5.84
C ILE A 1 -6.82 13.66 -7.05
N SER A 2 -7.48 13.79 -8.22
CA SER A 2 -7.21 12.95 -9.41
C SER A 2 -5.73 13.00 -9.84
N ARG A 3 -5.14 14.19 -9.92
CA ARG A 3 -3.71 14.35 -10.21
C ARG A 3 -2.80 13.66 -9.18
N THR A 4 -3.18 13.69 -7.90
CA THR A 4 -2.44 12.99 -6.85
C THR A 4 -2.53 11.47 -7.06
N ALA A 5 -3.71 10.93 -7.36
CA ALA A 5 -3.87 9.51 -7.66
C ALA A 5 -3.01 9.09 -8.88
N GLU A 6 -3.00 9.88 -9.96
CA GLU A 6 -2.14 9.66 -11.14
C GLU A 6 -0.64 9.68 -10.76
N ASN A 7 -0.23 10.61 -9.91
CA ASN A 7 1.16 10.66 -9.42
C ASN A 7 1.57 9.41 -8.63
N PHE A 8 0.62 8.75 -7.94
CA PHE A 8 0.85 7.48 -7.27
C PHE A 8 0.66 6.26 -8.18
N GLY A 9 0.33 6.44 -9.48
CA GLY A 9 0.31 5.39 -10.48
C GLY A 9 -1.08 4.85 -10.84
N TYR A 10 -2.16 5.43 -10.30
CA TYR A 10 -3.50 5.08 -10.73
C TYR A 10 -3.70 5.44 -12.22
N GLY A 11 -4.36 4.56 -12.95
CA GLY A 11 -4.53 4.71 -14.39
C GLY A 11 -3.31 4.31 -15.23
N GLN A 12 -2.25 3.78 -14.62
CA GLN A 12 -1.04 3.33 -15.31
C GLN A 12 -0.85 1.82 -15.13
N ASP A 13 -0.19 1.18 -16.10
CA ASP A 13 0.10 -0.25 -16.05
C ASP A 13 1.36 -0.49 -15.20
N LEU A 14 1.23 -1.35 -14.19
CA LEU A 14 2.39 -1.87 -13.46
C LEU A 14 2.88 -3.14 -14.17
N LYS A 15 4.16 -3.14 -14.54
CA LYS A 15 4.79 -4.29 -15.22
C LYS A 15 5.65 -5.06 -14.24
N ILE A 16 5.24 -6.28 -13.94
CA ILE A 16 6.03 -7.32 -13.26
C ILE A 16 5.89 -8.62 -14.06
N PRO A 17 6.68 -9.67 -13.79
CA PRO A 17 6.56 -10.96 -14.50
C PRO A 17 5.23 -11.71 -14.32
N LEU A 18 4.27 -11.14 -13.61
CA LEU A 18 2.91 -11.66 -13.43
C LEU A 18 1.89 -10.68 -14.01
N ALA A 19 0.71 -11.21 -14.39
CA ALA A 19 -0.41 -10.37 -14.81
C ALA A 19 -0.92 -9.54 -13.63
N VAL A 20 -1.03 -8.23 -13.82
CA VAL A 20 -1.51 -7.28 -12.82
C VAL A 20 -2.69 -6.50 -13.38
N ALA A 21 -3.80 -6.51 -12.67
CA ALA A 21 -4.94 -5.66 -13.02
C ALA A 21 -4.59 -4.18 -12.84
N LYS A 22 -5.12 -3.34 -13.70
CA LYS A 22 -4.92 -1.90 -13.67
C LYS A 22 -5.73 -1.26 -12.56
N SER A 23 -5.08 -0.53 -11.68
CA SER A 23 -5.77 0.34 -10.72
C SER A 23 -6.26 1.61 -11.40
N SER A 24 -7.46 2.07 -11.06
CA SER A 24 -8.06 3.25 -11.70
C SER A 24 -8.63 4.22 -10.67
N PHE A 25 -8.53 5.50 -11.02
CA PHE A 25 -9.23 6.59 -10.35
C PHE A 25 -10.19 7.23 -11.36
N PRO A 26 -11.49 7.37 -11.06
CA PRO A 26 -12.48 7.81 -12.02
C PRO A 26 -12.24 9.25 -12.48
N LYS A 27 -12.69 9.56 -13.70
CA LYS A 27 -12.59 10.89 -14.33
C LYS A 27 -13.98 11.45 -14.61
N GLY A 28 -14.09 12.75 -14.82
CA GLY A 28 -15.37 13.40 -15.17
C GLY A 28 -16.42 13.36 -14.06
N MET A 29 -16.00 13.29 -12.80
CA MET A 29 -16.89 13.18 -11.64
C MET A 29 -17.60 14.48 -11.31
N SER A 30 -18.86 14.38 -10.84
CA SER A 30 -19.54 15.45 -10.12
C SER A 30 -18.85 15.72 -8.77
N GLN A 31 -19.20 16.81 -8.10
CA GLN A 31 -18.65 17.14 -6.78
C GLN A 31 -18.93 16.05 -5.73
N SER A 32 -20.13 15.48 -5.73
CA SER A 32 -20.51 14.39 -4.81
C SER A 32 -19.71 13.12 -5.07
N GLN A 33 -19.53 12.74 -6.33
CA GLN A 33 -18.71 11.59 -6.73
C GLN A 33 -17.24 11.81 -6.39
N LEU A 34 -16.71 13.03 -6.58
CA LEU A 34 -15.35 13.37 -6.18
C LEU A 34 -15.16 13.28 -4.66
N ALA A 35 -16.15 13.72 -3.88
CA ALA A 35 -16.10 13.58 -2.42
C ALA A 35 -16.02 12.10 -1.99
N GLN A 36 -16.84 11.23 -2.57
CA GLN A 36 -16.78 9.78 -2.33
C GLN A 36 -15.45 9.17 -2.80
N ALA A 37 -15.00 9.49 -4.00
CA ALA A 37 -13.71 9.00 -4.53
C ALA A 37 -12.52 9.46 -3.68
N SER A 38 -12.60 10.62 -3.02
CA SER A 38 -11.52 11.15 -2.19
C SER A 38 -11.26 10.31 -0.92
N VAL A 39 -12.24 9.55 -0.47
CA VAL A 39 -12.11 8.61 0.64
C VAL A 39 -11.98 7.15 0.19
N GLY A 40 -11.79 6.91 -1.12
CA GLY A 40 -11.59 5.58 -1.69
C GLY A 40 -12.88 4.82 -1.99
N GLN A 41 -14.02 5.52 -2.06
CA GLN A 41 -15.32 4.97 -2.45
C GLN A 41 -15.66 5.31 -3.92
N TYR A 42 -16.91 5.17 -4.31
CA TYR A 42 -17.41 5.34 -5.67
C TYR A 42 -16.76 4.30 -6.60
N ASP A 43 -16.14 4.67 -7.71
CA ASP A 43 -15.52 3.77 -8.69
C ASP A 43 -13.99 3.77 -8.64
N VAL A 44 -13.40 3.98 -7.45
CA VAL A 44 -11.97 3.80 -7.23
C VAL A 44 -11.66 2.31 -7.17
N ARG A 45 -10.81 1.82 -8.08
CA ARG A 45 -10.38 0.42 -8.13
C ARG A 45 -8.90 0.32 -7.90
N THR A 46 -8.49 -0.58 -7.01
CA THR A 46 -7.09 -0.74 -6.65
C THR A 46 -6.72 -2.21 -6.45
N THR A 47 -5.47 -2.53 -6.74
CA THR A 47 -4.88 -3.83 -6.41
C THR A 47 -4.08 -3.76 -5.12
N PRO A 48 -3.89 -4.86 -4.38
CA PRO A 48 -2.98 -4.90 -3.23
C PRO A 48 -1.57 -4.42 -3.58
N LEU A 49 -1.06 -4.77 -4.76
CA LEU A 49 0.25 -4.29 -5.22
C LEU A 49 0.29 -2.75 -5.33
N GLN A 50 -0.74 -2.12 -5.91
CA GLN A 50 -0.80 -0.66 -6.02
C GLN A 50 -0.84 0.01 -4.64
N VAL A 51 -1.59 -0.54 -3.70
CA VAL A 51 -1.68 -0.03 -2.33
C VAL A 51 -0.35 -0.20 -1.59
N ALA A 52 0.31 -1.36 -1.70
CA ALA A 52 1.64 -1.59 -1.12
C ALA A 52 2.68 -0.63 -1.71
N MET A 53 2.66 -0.39 -3.03
CA MET A 53 3.55 0.57 -3.69
C MET A 53 3.28 2.01 -3.27
N THR A 54 2.04 2.36 -2.91
CA THR A 54 1.71 3.67 -2.35
C THR A 54 2.36 3.85 -0.98
N SER A 55 2.22 2.87 -0.09
CA SER A 55 2.89 2.87 1.21
C SER A 55 4.41 2.85 1.08
N ALA A 56 4.97 2.06 0.15
CA ALA A 56 6.40 2.03 -0.14
C ALA A 56 6.93 3.41 -0.62
N ALA A 57 6.15 4.15 -1.42
CA ALA A 57 6.52 5.49 -1.84
C ALA A 57 6.57 6.47 -0.66
N ILE A 58 5.61 6.41 0.26
CA ILE A 58 5.61 7.21 1.49
C ILE A 58 6.82 6.85 2.36
N ALA A 59 7.10 5.56 2.55
CA ALA A 59 8.26 5.06 3.27
C ALA A 59 9.58 5.56 2.67
N ASN A 60 9.65 5.69 1.35
CA ASN A 60 10.83 6.09 0.58
C ASN A 60 10.83 7.59 0.20
N GLY A 61 10.36 8.47 1.10
CA GLY A 61 10.41 9.93 0.92
C GLY A 61 9.65 10.45 -0.30
N GLY A 62 8.60 9.75 -0.73
CA GLY A 62 7.75 10.13 -1.87
C GLY A 62 8.19 9.55 -3.22
N VAL A 63 9.24 8.73 -3.25
CA VAL A 63 9.76 8.10 -4.47
C VAL A 63 9.25 6.67 -4.61
N GLN A 64 8.56 6.40 -5.71
CA GLN A 64 8.14 5.06 -6.11
C GLN A 64 9.23 4.37 -6.92
N MET A 65 9.62 3.18 -6.48
CA MET A 65 10.59 2.33 -7.20
C MET A 65 9.85 1.37 -8.14
N LYS A 66 10.53 0.93 -9.21
CA LYS A 66 10.01 -0.08 -10.12
C LYS A 66 9.84 -1.41 -9.38
N PRO A 67 8.64 -2.01 -9.39
CA PRO A 67 8.45 -3.32 -8.77
C PRO A 67 9.21 -4.38 -9.56
N ASN A 68 9.84 -5.32 -8.86
CA ASN A 68 10.55 -6.44 -9.45
C ASN A 68 10.37 -7.70 -8.61
N MET A 69 10.37 -8.87 -9.26
CA MET A 69 10.23 -10.18 -8.62
C MET A 69 11.45 -11.08 -8.88
N ILE A 70 12.38 -10.65 -9.76
CA ILE A 70 13.54 -11.45 -10.17
C ILE A 70 14.78 -10.79 -9.62
N ARG A 71 15.43 -11.42 -8.63
CA ARG A 71 16.68 -10.93 -8.06
C ARG A 71 17.86 -11.15 -9.00
N SER A 72 17.99 -12.33 -9.57
CA SER A 72 19.05 -12.65 -10.50
C SER A 72 18.65 -13.79 -11.43
N VAL A 73 19.23 -13.81 -12.63
CA VAL A 73 19.18 -14.94 -13.56
C VAL A 73 20.61 -15.41 -13.78
N LYS A 74 20.84 -16.72 -13.67
CA LYS A 74 22.15 -17.35 -13.81
C LYS A 74 22.09 -18.47 -14.84
N THR A 75 23.21 -18.72 -15.50
CA THR A 75 23.44 -19.88 -16.36
C THR A 75 23.63 -21.16 -15.52
N SER A 76 23.64 -22.32 -16.16
CA SER A 76 23.91 -23.62 -15.49
C SER A 76 25.28 -23.68 -14.80
N ASN A 77 26.27 -22.93 -15.28
CA ASN A 77 27.58 -22.80 -14.67
C ASN A 77 27.68 -21.63 -13.66
N LEU A 78 26.53 -21.11 -13.20
CA LEU A 78 26.39 -20.05 -12.22
C LEU A 78 26.88 -18.64 -12.65
N SER A 79 27.23 -18.46 -13.92
CA SER A 79 27.52 -17.12 -14.45
C SER A 79 26.25 -16.25 -14.43
N VAL A 80 26.39 -15.01 -13.94
CA VAL A 80 25.26 -14.08 -13.82
C VAL A 80 24.91 -13.51 -15.20
N LEU A 81 23.67 -13.74 -15.66
CA LEU A 81 23.10 -13.14 -16.85
C LEU A 81 22.37 -11.84 -16.57
N TYR A 82 21.75 -11.77 -15.41
CA TYR A 82 20.99 -10.61 -14.94
C TYR A 82 21.07 -10.51 -13.42
N GLU A 83 21.27 -9.32 -12.92
CA GLU A 83 21.15 -9.00 -11.50
C GLU A 83 20.30 -7.74 -11.34
N PHE A 84 19.36 -7.78 -10.40
CA PHE A 84 18.46 -6.67 -10.13
C PHE A 84 19.24 -5.47 -9.58
N SER A 85 18.99 -4.33 -10.18
CA SER A 85 19.38 -3.02 -9.65
C SER A 85 18.12 -2.17 -9.42
N PRO A 86 17.98 -1.54 -8.25
CA PRO A 86 16.84 -0.67 -7.98
C PRO A 86 16.72 0.47 -8.97
N GLU A 87 15.54 0.61 -9.58
CA GLU A 87 15.25 1.64 -10.57
C GLU A 87 14.09 2.51 -10.09
N LYS A 88 14.28 3.83 -10.14
CA LYS A 88 13.21 4.79 -9.84
C LYS A 88 12.13 4.72 -10.91
N LEU A 89 10.88 4.56 -10.50
CA LEU A 89 9.73 4.62 -11.39
C LEU A 89 9.25 6.07 -11.55
N ARG A 90 9.05 6.77 -10.41
CA ARG A 90 8.57 8.16 -10.41
C ARG A 90 8.78 8.84 -9.04
N THR A 91 8.61 10.15 -9.00
CA THR A 91 8.37 10.89 -7.75
C THR A 91 6.87 11.11 -7.61
N SER A 92 6.23 10.45 -6.65
CA SER A 92 4.79 10.51 -6.42
C SER A 92 4.39 11.73 -5.61
N THR A 93 5.24 12.14 -4.66
CA THR A 93 5.04 13.33 -3.83
C THR A 93 6.38 13.88 -3.33
N SER A 94 6.36 15.07 -2.71
CA SER A 94 7.57 15.62 -2.09
C SER A 94 7.92 14.88 -0.79
N THR A 95 9.20 14.89 -0.42
CA THR A 95 9.67 14.30 0.86
C THR A 95 8.95 14.92 2.05
N LYS A 96 8.74 16.24 2.05
CA LYS A 96 8.00 16.95 3.11
C LYS A 96 6.59 16.38 3.30
N VAL A 97 5.87 16.13 2.21
CA VAL A 97 4.50 15.54 2.27
C VAL A 97 4.56 14.08 2.68
N ALA A 98 5.52 13.30 2.16
CA ALA A 98 5.70 11.91 2.56
C ALA A 98 5.98 11.78 4.06
N ASP A 99 6.87 12.61 4.61
CA ASP A 99 7.18 12.63 6.04
C ASP A 99 5.96 13.00 6.90
N GLN A 100 5.17 13.97 6.46
CA GLN A 100 3.94 14.33 7.17
C GLN A 100 2.92 13.19 7.17
N VAL A 101 2.72 12.53 6.02
CA VAL A 101 1.82 11.36 5.92
C VAL A 101 2.35 10.21 6.76
N LYS A 102 3.66 9.94 6.74
CA LYS A 102 4.31 8.95 7.60
C LYS A 102 3.99 9.19 9.09
N GLN A 103 4.10 10.42 9.56
CA GLN A 103 3.78 10.76 10.95
C GLN A 103 2.32 10.46 11.29
N TRP A 104 1.38 10.79 10.39
CA TRP A 104 -0.03 10.45 10.58
C TRP A 104 -0.28 8.95 10.57
N MET A 105 0.42 8.20 9.71
CA MET A 105 0.34 6.74 9.67
C MET A 105 0.90 6.10 10.95
N VAL A 106 1.98 6.63 11.50
CA VAL A 106 2.51 6.20 12.82
C VAL A 106 1.49 6.48 13.91
N ASN A 107 0.95 7.69 13.98
CA ASN A 107 -0.07 8.03 14.96
C ASN A 107 -1.34 7.15 14.86
N SER A 108 -1.71 6.73 13.64
CA SER A 108 -2.83 5.81 13.42
C SER A 108 -2.60 4.42 14.04
N VAL A 109 -1.35 3.96 14.12
CA VAL A 109 -0.99 2.71 14.79
C VAL A 109 -0.81 2.93 16.29
N ASP A 110 -0.13 3.99 16.70
CA ASP A 110 0.17 4.22 18.13
C ASP A 110 -1.08 4.58 18.95
N ASN A 111 -1.99 5.38 18.38
CA ASN A 111 -3.12 5.99 19.11
C ASN A 111 -4.47 5.82 18.40
N GLY A 112 -4.53 5.13 17.26
CA GLY A 112 -5.73 5.10 16.43
C GLY A 112 -6.25 3.71 16.10
N ILE A 113 -7.09 3.67 15.06
CA ILE A 113 -7.83 2.48 14.65
C ILE A 113 -6.91 1.37 14.07
N ALA A 114 -5.68 1.70 13.68
CA ALA A 114 -4.71 0.73 13.16
C ALA A 114 -3.84 0.08 14.26
N SER A 115 -4.16 0.29 15.54
CA SER A 115 -3.35 -0.20 16.68
C SER A 115 -3.13 -1.72 16.71
N GLY A 116 -4.04 -2.50 16.13
CA GLY A 116 -3.88 -3.95 15.97
C GLY A 116 -2.67 -4.36 15.12
N ALA A 117 -2.08 -3.43 14.34
CA ALA A 117 -0.88 -3.68 13.54
C ALA A 117 0.44 -3.35 14.27
N GLY A 118 0.37 -2.89 15.53
CA GLY A 118 1.54 -2.54 16.33
C GLY A 118 2.43 -3.75 16.63
N VAL A 119 3.75 -3.58 16.48
CA VAL A 119 4.78 -4.59 16.79
C VAL A 119 5.61 -4.09 17.95
N SER A 120 5.83 -4.93 18.96
CA SER A 120 6.58 -4.54 20.15
C SER A 120 8.02 -4.11 19.80
N GLY A 121 8.43 -2.94 20.29
CA GLY A 121 9.76 -2.39 20.04
C GLY A 121 10.01 -1.85 18.63
N VAL A 122 8.99 -1.84 17.75
CA VAL A 122 9.12 -1.36 16.38
C VAL A 122 8.08 -0.26 16.12
N LYS A 123 8.54 0.88 15.63
CA LYS A 123 7.62 1.93 15.17
C LYS A 123 7.01 1.54 13.84
N VAL A 124 5.70 1.35 13.79
CA VAL A 124 4.95 0.96 12.60
C VAL A 124 4.18 2.14 12.04
N ALA A 125 4.23 2.36 10.75
CA ALA A 125 3.35 3.29 10.04
C ALA A 125 2.26 2.51 9.31
N GLY A 126 0.97 2.80 9.57
CA GLY A 126 -0.12 2.04 8.97
C GLY A 126 -1.42 2.81 8.82
N LYS A 127 -2.26 2.35 7.92
CA LYS A 127 -3.59 2.89 7.65
C LYS A 127 -4.56 1.76 7.33
N THR A 128 -5.70 1.77 8.01
CA THR A 128 -6.85 0.91 7.69
C THR A 128 -7.69 1.52 6.59
N GLY A 129 -8.44 0.70 5.88
CA GLY A 129 -9.46 1.12 4.91
C GLY A 129 -10.66 0.20 5.00
N THR A 130 -11.85 0.75 4.76
CA THR A 130 -13.08 -0.02 4.66
C THR A 130 -13.84 0.49 3.44
N ALA A 131 -14.01 -0.37 2.45
CA ALA A 131 -14.73 -0.05 1.23
C ALA A 131 -16.03 -0.85 1.17
N GLU A 132 -17.16 -0.17 1.20
CA GLU A 132 -18.48 -0.79 1.13
C GLU A 132 -18.72 -1.43 -0.25
N ILE A 133 -19.38 -2.59 -0.25
CA ILE A 133 -19.70 -3.36 -1.46
C ILE A 133 -21.20 -3.28 -1.74
N GLY A 134 -21.58 -2.40 -2.65
CA GLY A 134 -22.96 -2.21 -3.04
C GLY A 134 -23.89 -1.96 -1.82
N THR A 135 -24.97 -2.73 -1.72
CA THR A 135 -25.97 -2.66 -0.63
C THR A 135 -25.99 -3.92 0.25
N THR A 136 -24.94 -4.73 0.18
CA THR A 136 -24.87 -6.04 0.86
C THR A 136 -24.62 -5.93 2.36
N GLY A 137 -24.16 -4.79 2.85
CA GLY A 137 -23.64 -4.60 4.22
C GLY A 137 -22.26 -5.20 4.45
N LEU A 138 -21.66 -5.82 3.41
CA LEU A 138 -20.30 -6.34 3.43
C LEU A 138 -19.30 -5.31 2.91
N ASN A 139 -18.04 -5.50 3.24
CA ASN A 139 -16.98 -4.55 2.95
C ASN A 139 -15.70 -5.25 2.52
N ASN A 140 -14.87 -4.55 1.76
CA ASN A 140 -13.47 -4.89 1.60
C ASN A 140 -12.68 -4.17 2.69
N SER A 141 -12.12 -4.93 3.62
CA SER A 141 -11.33 -4.40 4.73
C SER A 141 -9.84 -4.44 4.42
N TRP A 142 -9.23 -3.27 4.43
CA TRP A 142 -7.84 -3.05 4.06
C TRP A 142 -6.96 -2.66 5.25
N PHE A 143 -5.74 -3.13 5.20
CA PHE A 143 -4.63 -2.54 5.95
C PHE A 143 -3.44 -2.36 5.01
N THR A 144 -2.76 -1.23 5.11
CA THR A 144 -1.49 -0.97 4.44
C THR A 144 -0.54 -0.24 5.37
N GLY A 145 0.74 -0.50 5.22
CA GLY A 145 1.73 0.16 6.07
C GLY A 145 3.16 -0.27 5.74
N PHE A 146 4.08 0.21 6.54
CA PHE A 146 5.49 -0.14 6.46
C PHE A 146 6.15 -0.12 7.83
N ALA A 147 7.23 -0.85 7.97
CA ALA A 147 7.98 -0.98 9.22
C ALA A 147 9.47 -1.30 8.96
N PRO A 148 10.39 -0.88 9.87
CA PRO A 148 10.22 0.20 10.84
C PRO A 148 9.91 1.54 10.15
N ALA A 149 9.20 2.45 10.81
CA ALA A 149 8.84 3.72 10.18
C ALA A 149 10.05 4.65 9.93
N ASP A 150 11.08 4.52 10.76
CA ASP A 150 12.29 5.38 10.70
C ASP A 150 13.35 4.82 9.72
N ASP A 151 13.39 3.48 9.51
CA ASP A 151 14.28 2.80 8.56
C ASP A 151 13.52 1.66 7.86
N PRO A 152 12.63 1.97 6.91
CA PRO A 152 11.71 1.00 6.33
C PRO A 152 12.39 -0.19 5.65
N LYS A 153 12.02 -1.40 6.06
CA LYS A 153 12.49 -2.67 5.49
C LYS A 153 11.42 -3.38 4.68
N ILE A 154 10.16 -3.13 5.00
CA ILE A 154 9.01 -3.76 4.34
C ILE A 154 7.83 -2.78 4.26
N ALA A 155 7.15 -2.78 3.12
CA ALA A 155 5.82 -2.19 2.95
C ALA A 155 4.84 -3.29 2.51
N ILE A 156 3.64 -3.25 3.08
CA ILE A 156 2.61 -4.28 2.86
C ILE A 156 1.25 -3.67 2.50
N ALA A 157 0.42 -4.48 1.88
CA ALA A 157 -1.03 -4.28 1.80
C ALA A 157 -1.73 -5.61 2.01
N VAL A 158 -2.79 -5.58 2.81
CA VAL A 158 -3.65 -6.73 3.12
C VAL A 158 -5.07 -6.33 2.81
N VAL A 159 -5.84 -7.23 2.21
CA VAL A 159 -7.28 -7.07 2.01
C VAL A 159 -8.01 -8.35 2.39
N TYR A 160 -9.12 -8.18 3.07
CA TYR A 160 -10.16 -9.21 3.27
C TYR A 160 -11.41 -8.72 2.57
N GLU A 161 -11.88 -9.50 1.61
CA GLU A 161 -13.06 -9.18 0.82
C GLU A 161 -14.32 -9.79 1.46
N ASP A 162 -15.48 -9.19 1.18
CA ASP A 162 -16.79 -9.70 1.59
C ASP A 162 -16.93 -9.96 3.10
N ILE A 163 -16.46 -9.05 3.94
CA ILE A 163 -16.43 -9.20 5.39
C ILE A 163 -17.19 -8.08 6.11
N ASP A 164 -17.73 -8.35 7.31
CA ASP A 164 -18.29 -7.30 8.15
C ASP A 164 -17.20 -6.34 8.67
N VAL A 165 -17.60 -5.09 8.93
CA VAL A 165 -16.66 -4.00 9.30
C VAL A 165 -15.86 -4.32 10.55
N SER A 166 -16.51 -4.88 11.58
CA SER A 166 -15.90 -5.10 12.89
C SER A 166 -14.84 -6.20 12.85
N THR A 167 -15.14 -7.28 12.17
CA THR A 167 -14.23 -8.43 11.97
C THR A 167 -13.09 -8.05 11.00
N GLY A 168 -13.42 -7.39 9.90
CA GLY A 168 -12.47 -7.05 8.85
C GLY A 168 -11.33 -6.17 9.33
N ALA A 169 -11.62 -5.10 10.07
CA ALA A 169 -10.61 -4.21 10.61
C ALA A 169 -9.63 -4.93 11.55
N LYS A 170 -10.13 -5.87 12.36
CA LYS A 170 -9.33 -6.67 13.28
C LYS A 170 -8.44 -7.66 12.54
N LEU A 171 -8.99 -8.36 11.54
CA LEU A 171 -8.23 -9.34 10.76
C LEU A 171 -7.14 -8.67 9.91
N SER A 172 -7.45 -7.59 9.22
CA SER A 172 -6.49 -6.91 8.34
C SER A 172 -5.31 -6.32 9.11
N THR A 173 -5.54 -5.70 10.28
CA THR A 173 -4.47 -5.17 11.13
C THR A 173 -3.64 -6.28 11.76
N ASN A 174 -4.26 -7.36 12.26
CA ASN A 174 -3.53 -8.51 12.83
C ASN A 174 -2.68 -9.22 11.77
N ALA A 175 -3.18 -9.41 10.56
CA ALA A 175 -2.39 -9.96 9.46
C ALA A 175 -1.21 -9.04 9.12
N GLY A 176 -1.42 -7.72 9.12
CA GLY A 176 -0.35 -6.74 8.96
C GLY A 176 0.75 -6.90 10.01
N LYS A 177 0.37 -7.02 11.30
CA LYS A 177 1.30 -7.28 12.41
C LYS A 177 2.13 -8.54 12.17
N GLN A 178 1.48 -9.67 11.87
CA GLN A 178 2.15 -10.94 11.63
C GLN A 178 3.14 -10.88 10.47
N LEU A 179 2.80 -10.17 9.39
CA LEU A 179 3.70 -9.97 8.25
C LEU A 179 4.93 -9.14 8.63
N PHE A 180 4.75 -8.07 9.42
CA PHE A 180 5.88 -7.28 9.93
C PHE A 180 6.78 -8.11 10.84
N GLU A 181 6.22 -8.86 11.79
CA GLU A 181 6.96 -9.72 12.70
C GLU A 181 7.74 -10.80 11.93
N ALA A 182 7.14 -11.42 10.92
CA ALA A 182 7.77 -12.47 10.12
C ALA A 182 9.01 -11.98 9.33
N VAL A 183 9.05 -10.69 8.97
CA VAL A 183 10.18 -10.10 8.23
C VAL A 183 11.23 -9.48 9.15
N LEU A 184 10.80 -8.84 10.24
CA LEU A 184 11.69 -8.08 11.11
C LEU A 184 12.38 -8.92 12.19
N ASN A 185 11.80 -10.08 12.56
CA ASN A 185 12.36 -11.00 13.56
C ASN A 185 13.30 -12.07 12.95
N LYS A 186 13.81 -11.85 11.73
CA LYS A 186 14.75 -12.75 11.05
C LYS A 186 16.18 -12.37 11.29
#